data_c2fd8e60eba94d9d422ec322bb397763
#
_entry.id   c2fd8e60eba94d9d422ec322bb397763
#
_cell.length_a   1.000
_cell.length_b   1.000
_cell.length_c   1.000
_cell.angle_alpha   90.00
_cell.angle_beta   90.00
_cell.angle_gamma   90.00
#
_symmetry.space_group_name_H-M   'P 1'
#
loop_
_entity.id
_entity.type
_entity.pdbx_description
1 polymer ?
#
loop_
_entity_poly.entity_id
_entity_poly.type
_entity_poly.pdbx_seq_one_letter_code
_entity_poly.pdbx_strand_id
1 'polypeptide(L)'
;MRDMTIISVSVPEKLLQRVETSIKEQGFANRSEIIRQALRTFITESRKLRELEGEIAASITIIYNRESTKGQISEIQHSFGNIISTFLHAHIDKDHCLEVIVVKGEANTIRRLVEAFRTNEQINQIKISILKTSKRSTT
;
A
#
# COMPACT_ATOMS: atom_id res chain seq x y z
N MET A 1 25.08 1.03 22.10
CA MET A 1 24.20 2.22 22.13
C MET A 1 23.63 2.48 20.75
N ARG A 2 22.33 2.64 20.65
CA ARG A 2 21.73 2.93 19.36
C ARG A 2 21.79 4.41 19.07
N ASP A 3 22.27 4.73 17.88
CA ASP A 3 22.28 6.12 17.44
C ASP A 3 20.85 6.54 17.09
N MET A 4 20.47 7.72 17.54
CA MET A 4 19.16 8.28 17.27
C MET A 4 19.35 9.51 16.36
N THR A 5 18.52 9.55 15.32
CA THR A 5 18.52 10.69 14.39
C THR A 5 17.15 11.33 14.41
N ILE A 6 17.12 12.64 14.43
CA ILE A 6 15.87 13.40 14.40
C ILE A 6 15.51 13.70 12.94
N ILE A 7 14.29 13.41 12.56
CA ILE A 7 13.75 13.80 11.25
C ILE A 7 12.53 14.68 11.48
N SER A 8 12.27 15.56 10.52
CA SER A 8 11.11 16.44 10.56
C SER A 8 10.26 16.20 9.30
N VAL A 9 8.97 16.08 9.49
CA VAL A 9 8.03 15.83 8.40
C VAL A 9 6.81 16.72 8.62
N SER A 10 6.33 17.34 7.55
CA SER A 10 5.07 18.07 7.58
C SER A 10 3.93 17.09 7.35
N VAL A 11 2.91 17.14 8.17
CA VAL A 11 1.71 16.31 8.02
C VAL A 11 0.47 17.19 8.06
N PRO A 12 -0.60 16.81 7.36
CA PRO A 12 -1.86 17.51 7.46
C PRO A 12 -2.37 17.53 8.90
N GLU A 13 -2.97 18.63 9.30
CA GLU A 13 -3.47 18.79 10.67
C GLU A 13 -4.47 17.70 11.04
N LYS A 14 -5.36 17.33 10.14
CA LYS A 14 -6.33 16.26 10.39
C LYS A 14 -5.65 14.93 10.69
N LEU A 15 -4.56 14.64 9.99
CA LEU A 15 -3.79 13.42 10.26
C LEU A 15 -3.15 13.47 11.64
N LEU A 16 -2.60 14.61 12.02
CA LEU A 16 -2.01 14.77 13.34
C LEU A 16 -3.06 14.57 14.44
N GLN A 17 -4.26 15.11 14.27
CA GLN A 17 -5.35 14.92 15.24
C GLN A 17 -5.68 13.44 15.39
N ARG A 18 -5.70 12.68 14.31
CA ARG A 18 -5.95 11.23 14.36
C ARG A 18 -4.82 10.49 15.07
N VAL A 19 -3.59 10.92 14.88
CA VAL A 19 -2.44 10.38 15.62
C VAL A 19 -2.63 10.61 17.13
N GLU A 20 -3.00 11.83 17.53
CA GLU A 20 -3.22 12.15 18.94
C GLU A 20 -4.35 11.29 19.55
N THR A 21 -5.42 11.10 18.81
CA THR A 21 -6.53 10.24 19.24
C THR A 21 -6.06 8.79 19.41
N SER A 22 -5.27 8.30 18.45
CA SER A 22 -4.76 6.93 18.52
C SER A 22 -3.84 6.70 19.71
N ILE A 23 -3.05 7.71 20.06
CA ILE A 23 -2.19 7.63 21.24
C ILE A 23 -3.02 7.35 22.49
N LYS A 24 -4.12 8.11 22.65
CA LYS A 24 -4.99 7.95 23.81
C LYS A 24 -5.74 6.63 23.80
N GLU A 25 -6.28 6.24 22.66
CA GLU A 25 -7.14 5.07 22.57
C GLU A 25 -6.38 3.75 22.58
N GLN A 26 -5.19 3.72 22.03
CA GLN A 26 -4.43 2.48 21.87
C GLN A 26 -3.24 2.38 22.83
N GLY A 27 -3.03 3.37 23.66
CA GLY A 27 -2.02 3.29 24.70
C GLY A 27 -0.59 3.47 24.24
N PHE A 28 -0.36 4.18 23.14
CA PHE A 28 1.02 4.53 22.75
C PHE A 28 1.60 5.54 23.72
N ALA A 29 2.90 5.46 23.96
CA ALA A 29 3.56 6.35 24.90
C ALA A 29 3.55 7.81 24.44
N ASN A 30 3.79 8.05 23.15
CA ASN A 30 3.87 9.39 22.59
C ASN A 30 3.85 9.34 21.06
N ARG A 31 3.89 10.53 20.42
CA ARG A 31 3.90 10.66 18.96
C ARG A 31 5.06 9.90 18.33
N SER A 32 6.24 10.04 18.90
CA SER A 32 7.43 9.39 18.34
C SER A 32 7.29 7.87 18.31
N GLU A 33 6.70 7.29 19.33
CA GLU A 33 6.52 5.84 19.40
C GLU A 33 5.53 5.33 18.35
N ILE A 34 4.39 6.00 18.18
CA ILE A 34 3.44 5.58 17.16
C ILE A 34 4.02 5.71 15.75
N ILE A 35 4.81 6.76 15.51
CA ILE A 35 5.47 6.97 14.23
C ILE A 35 6.53 5.89 14.00
N ARG A 36 7.37 5.60 14.99
CA ARG A 36 8.36 4.53 14.85
C ARG A 36 7.72 3.19 14.57
N GLN A 37 6.62 2.88 15.24
CA GLN A 37 5.92 1.62 15.03
C GLN A 37 5.28 1.56 13.64
N ALA A 38 4.70 2.65 13.17
CA ALA A 38 4.16 2.73 11.82
C ALA A 38 5.24 2.51 10.77
N LEU A 39 6.41 3.12 10.95
CA LEU A 39 7.55 2.93 10.05
C LEU A 39 8.03 1.49 10.04
N ARG A 40 8.16 0.86 11.21
CA ARG A 40 8.58 -0.54 11.29
C ARG A 40 7.59 -1.46 10.60
N THR A 41 6.29 -1.22 10.79
CA THR A 41 5.23 -2.01 10.15
C THR A 41 5.30 -1.87 8.64
N PHE A 42 5.41 -0.65 8.14
CA PHE A 42 5.49 -0.40 6.70
C PHE A 42 6.71 -1.10 6.09
N ILE A 43 7.86 -0.98 6.71
CA ILE A 43 9.09 -1.60 6.23
C ILE A 43 8.97 -3.12 6.21
N THR A 44 8.40 -3.70 7.25
CA THR A 44 8.19 -5.15 7.31
C THR A 44 7.29 -5.65 6.21
N GLU A 45 6.17 -4.97 5.98
CA GLU A 45 5.24 -5.34 4.91
C GLU A 45 5.85 -5.17 3.52
N SER A 46 6.59 -4.10 3.31
CA SER A 46 7.28 -3.86 2.04
C SER A 46 8.34 -4.91 1.76
N ARG A 47 9.04 -5.36 2.78
CA ARG A 47 10.06 -6.40 2.62
C ARG A 47 9.46 -7.72 2.16
N LYS A 48 8.29 -8.07 2.67
CA LYS A 48 7.64 -9.33 2.27
C LYS A 48 7.47 -9.41 0.76
N LEU A 49 6.94 -8.38 0.14
CA LEU A 49 6.77 -8.38 -1.31
C LEU A 49 8.13 -8.38 -2.04
N ARG A 50 9.08 -7.60 -1.55
CA ARG A 50 10.38 -7.43 -2.19
C ARG A 50 11.24 -8.70 -2.16
N GLU A 51 11.06 -9.52 -1.14
CA GLU A 51 11.83 -10.75 -0.95
C GLU A 51 11.23 -11.96 -1.65
N LEU A 52 10.00 -11.85 -2.16
CA LEU A 52 9.37 -12.95 -2.86
C LEU A 52 9.93 -13.12 -4.26
N GLU A 53 10.06 -14.36 -4.68
CA GLU A 53 10.49 -14.74 -6.01
C GLU A 53 9.49 -15.71 -6.64
N GLY A 54 9.54 -15.81 -7.96
CA GLY A 54 8.67 -16.70 -8.69
C GLY A 54 7.25 -16.15 -8.80
N GLU A 55 6.33 -17.04 -9.13
CA GLU A 55 4.94 -16.68 -9.34
C GLU A 55 4.18 -16.59 -8.03
N ILE A 56 3.51 -15.48 -7.83
CA ILE A 56 2.69 -15.26 -6.64
C ILE A 56 1.30 -14.81 -7.03
N ALA A 57 0.38 -14.92 -6.09
CA ALA A 57 -0.95 -14.33 -6.20
C ALA A 57 -1.13 -13.35 -5.05
N ALA A 58 -1.76 -12.23 -5.34
CA ALA A 58 -1.95 -11.18 -4.36
C ALA A 58 -3.21 -10.39 -4.66
N SER A 59 -3.69 -9.67 -3.67
CA SER A 59 -4.68 -8.63 -3.88
C SER A 59 -4.06 -7.28 -3.58
N ILE A 60 -4.41 -6.31 -4.39
CA ILE A 60 -3.97 -4.92 -4.23
C ILE A 60 -5.23 -4.08 -4.09
N THR A 61 -5.37 -3.39 -2.98
CA THR A 61 -6.51 -2.51 -2.75
C THR A 61 -6.02 -1.08 -2.80
N ILE A 62 -6.65 -0.25 -3.62
CA ILE A 62 -6.32 1.17 -3.73
C ILE A 62 -7.55 2.02 -3.49
N ILE A 63 -7.34 3.19 -2.89
CA ILE A 63 -8.34 4.24 -2.79
C ILE A 63 -7.76 5.46 -3.48
N TYR A 64 -8.53 6.04 -4.39
CA TYR A 64 -8.06 7.18 -5.17
C TYR A 64 -9.18 8.19 -5.41
N ASN A 65 -8.77 9.41 -5.77
CA ASN A 65 -9.70 10.47 -6.09
C ASN A 65 -10.37 10.18 -7.43
N ARG A 66 -11.70 10.18 -7.42
CA ARG A 66 -12.52 9.77 -8.55
C ARG A 66 -12.29 10.58 -9.80
N GLU A 67 -12.21 11.91 -9.66
CA GLU A 67 -12.15 12.80 -10.83
C GLU A 67 -10.78 12.89 -11.48
N SER A 68 -9.74 12.94 -10.66
CA SER A 68 -8.41 13.28 -11.14
C SER A 68 -7.56 12.10 -11.60
N THR A 69 -7.95 10.88 -11.23
CA THR A 69 -7.06 9.71 -11.37
C THR A 69 -7.60 8.59 -12.24
N LYS A 70 -8.88 8.63 -12.60
CA LYS A 70 -9.54 7.50 -13.28
C LYS A 70 -8.81 7.04 -14.55
N GLY A 71 -8.43 7.98 -15.39
CA GLY A 71 -7.72 7.66 -16.64
C GLY A 71 -6.37 7.03 -16.40
N GLN A 72 -5.63 7.53 -15.42
CA GLN A 72 -4.30 7.02 -15.08
C GLN A 72 -4.37 5.62 -14.51
N ILE A 73 -5.37 5.35 -13.66
CA ILE A 73 -5.59 4.01 -13.11
C ILE A 73 -5.89 3.01 -14.23
N SER A 74 -6.76 3.39 -15.17
CA SER A 74 -7.08 2.54 -16.31
C SER A 74 -5.86 2.25 -17.18
N GLU A 75 -5.01 3.23 -17.40
CA GLU A 75 -3.76 3.02 -18.14
C GLU A 75 -2.83 2.05 -17.46
N ILE A 76 -2.67 2.18 -16.15
CA ILE A 76 -1.83 1.26 -15.38
C ILE A 76 -2.40 -0.16 -15.48
N GLN A 77 -3.70 -0.32 -15.28
CA GLN A 77 -4.34 -1.63 -15.38
C GLN A 77 -4.17 -2.24 -16.75
N HIS A 78 -4.30 -1.45 -17.80
CA HIS A 78 -4.12 -1.92 -19.17
C HIS A 78 -2.69 -2.37 -19.41
N SER A 79 -1.71 -1.63 -18.91
CA SER A 79 -0.29 -1.97 -19.07
C SER A 79 0.09 -3.27 -18.37
N PHE A 80 -0.61 -3.64 -17.32
CA PHE A 80 -0.35 -4.85 -16.55
C PHE A 80 -1.46 -5.90 -16.72
N GLY A 81 -2.20 -5.83 -17.82
CA GLY A 81 -3.34 -6.72 -18.07
C GLY A 81 -3.01 -8.19 -18.05
N ASN A 82 -1.76 -8.55 -18.36
CA ASN A 82 -1.33 -9.94 -18.39
C ASN A 82 -1.23 -10.58 -16.99
N ILE A 83 -1.13 -9.79 -15.94
CA ILE A 83 -1.07 -10.33 -14.56
C ILE A 83 -2.34 -10.04 -13.76
N ILE A 84 -3.22 -9.20 -14.25
CA ILE A 84 -4.46 -8.87 -13.58
C ILE A 84 -5.52 -9.90 -13.93
N SER A 85 -5.96 -10.68 -12.94
CA SER A 85 -7.00 -11.69 -13.13
C SER A 85 -8.38 -11.05 -13.15
N THR A 86 -8.63 -10.15 -12.24
CA THR A 86 -9.90 -9.42 -12.17
C THR A 86 -9.71 -8.20 -11.26
N PHE A 87 -10.67 -7.30 -11.31
CA PHE A 87 -10.72 -6.20 -10.36
C PHE A 87 -12.16 -5.85 -10.06
N LEU A 88 -12.38 -5.31 -8.88
CA LEU A 88 -13.65 -4.81 -8.41
C LEU A 88 -13.54 -3.31 -8.21
N HIS A 89 -14.45 -2.56 -8.79
CA HIS A 89 -14.49 -1.11 -8.63
C HIS A 89 -15.74 -0.72 -7.84
N ALA A 90 -15.57 0.12 -6.85
CA ALA A 90 -16.67 0.62 -6.04
C ALA A 90 -16.48 2.12 -5.76
N HIS A 91 -17.59 2.84 -5.73
CA HIS A 91 -17.59 4.22 -5.26
C HIS A 91 -17.83 4.19 -3.75
N ILE A 92 -16.90 4.70 -2.96
CA ILE A 92 -17.08 4.74 -1.50
C ILE A 92 -17.72 6.03 -1.04
N ASP A 93 -17.52 7.10 -1.79
CA ASP A 93 -18.24 8.36 -1.61
C ASP A 93 -18.20 9.13 -2.93
N LYS A 94 -18.67 10.37 -2.95
CA LYS A 94 -18.72 11.14 -4.19
C LYS A 94 -17.36 11.50 -4.76
N ASP A 95 -16.33 11.51 -3.91
CA ASP A 95 -14.98 11.95 -4.31
C ASP A 95 -14.00 10.80 -4.46
N HIS A 96 -14.28 9.63 -3.92
CA HIS A 96 -13.33 8.53 -3.86
C HIS A 96 -13.87 7.22 -4.42
N CYS A 97 -12.97 6.51 -5.09
CA CYS A 97 -13.21 5.15 -5.57
C CYS A 97 -12.27 4.20 -4.84
N LEU A 98 -12.75 2.99 -4.65
CA LEU A 98 -11.97 1.88 -4.15
C LEU A 98 -11.90 0.83 -5.25
N GLU A 99 -10.70 0.31 -5.49
CA GLU A 99 -10.55 -0.85 -6.37
C GLU A 99 -9.79 -1.95 -5.64
N VAL A 100 -10.27 -3.16 -5.81
CA VAL A 100 -9.58 -4.38 -5.36
C VAL A 100 -9.14 -5.12 -6.61
N ILE A 101 -7.84 -5.29 -6.77
CA ILE A 101 -7.25 -5.86 -7.96
C ILE A 101 -6.62 -7.19 -7.56
N VAL A 102 -7.04 -8.26 -8.21
CA VAL A 102 -6.48 -9.59 -7.98
C VAL A 102 -5.44 -9.85 -9.05
N VAL A 103 -4.23 -10.14 -8.63
CA VAL A 103 -3.10 -10.35 -9.53
C VAL A 103 -2.48 -11.71 -9.32
N LYS A 104 -1.96 -12.26 -10.41
CA LYS A 104 -1.18 -13.48 -10.40
C LYS A 104 -0.09 -13.35 -11.45
N GLY A 105 1.14 -13.58 -11.06
CA GLY A 105 2.27 -13.46 -11.97
C GLY A 105 3.58 -13.41 -11.23
N GLU A 106 4.63 -13.12 -11.98
CA GLU A 106 5.95 -12.97 -11.42
C GLU A 106 6.00 -11.88 -10.36
N ALA A 107 6.61 -12.19 -9.23
CA ALA A 107 6.73 -11.25 -8.12
C ALA A 107 7.33 -9.91 -8.56
N ASN A 108 8.31 -9.95 -9.45
CA ASN A 108 8.94 -8.75 -9.97
C ASN A 108 7.97 -7.88 -10.76
N THR A 109 7.11 -8.50 -11.57
CA THR A 109 6.10 -7.76 -12.33
C THR A 109 5.05 -7.14 -11.41
N ILE A 110 4.65 -7.88 -10.37
CA ILE A 110 3.72 -7.35 -9.38
C ILE A 110 4.33 -6.18 -8.62
N ARG A 111 5.62 -6.24 -8.28
CA ARG A 111 6.32 -5.10 -7.68
C ARG A 111 6.27 -3.86 -8.56
N ARG A 112 6.47 -4.02 -9.88
CA ARG A 112 6.39 -2.89 -10.82
C ARG A 112 4.99 -2.30 -10.89
N LEU A 113 3.96 -3.12 -10.82
CA LEU A 113 2.58 -2.64 -10.76
C LEU A 113 2.35 -1.82 -9.50
N VAL A 114 2.80 -2.32 -8.35
CA VAL A 114 2.67 -1.61 -7.08
C VAL A 114 3.41 -0.27 -7.13
N GLU A 115 4.60 -0.25 -7.69
CA GLU A 115 5.38 0.98 -7.86
C GLU A 115 4.64 1.99 -8.74
N ALA A 116 4.02 1.52 -9.83
CA ALA A 116 3.24 2.41 -10.71
C ALA A 116 2.09 3.06 -9.97
N PHE A 117 1.42 2.34 -9.06
CA PHE A 117 0.39 2.93 -8.22
C PHE A 117 0.98 3.89 -7.18
N ARG A 118 2.09 3.52 -6.54
CA ARG A 118 2.71 4.35 -5.49
C ARG A 118 3.27 5.67 -6.00
N THR A 119 3.69 5.73 -7.23
CA THR A 119 4.20 6.97 -7.82
C THR A 119 3.08 7.95 -8.19
N ASN A 120 1.83 7.51 -8.18
CA ASN A 120 0.70 8.37 -8.44
C ASN A 120 0.23 9.02 -7.15
N GLU A 121 0.49 10.31 -7.02
CA GLU A 121 0.17 11.09 -5.82
C GLU A 121 -1.33 11.17 -5.51
N GLN A 122 -2.18 10.89 -6.50
CA GLN A 122 -3.62 10.94 -6.32
C GLN A 122 -4.18 9.67 -5.67
N ILE A 123 -3.36 8.65 -5.50
CA ILE A 123 -3.76 7.46 -4.77
C ILE A 123 -3.59 7.73 -3.29
N ASN A 124 -4.71 7.72 -2.57
CA ASN A 124 -4.73 8.04 -1.14
C ASN A 124 -4.20 6.91 -0.27
N GLN A 125 -4.51 5.68 -0.64
CA GLN A 125 -4.10 4.49 0.10
C GLN A 125 -3.85 3.34 -0.85
N ILE A 126 -2.87 2.51 -0.48
CA ILE A 126 -2.61 1.25 -1.15
C ILE A 126 -2.33 0.19 -0.09
N LYS A 127 -2.95 -0.97 -0.25
CA LYS A 127 -2.72 -2.11 0.64
C LYS A 127 -2.54 -3.35 -0.20
N ILE A 128 -1.55 -4.17 0.15
CA ILE A 128 -1.20 -5.37 -0.58
C ILE A 128 -1.29 -6.55 0.37
N SER A 129 -1.97 -7.60 -0.08
CA SER A 129 -2.00 -8.88 0.65
C SER A 129 -1.49 -9.97 -0.28
N ILE A 130 -0.46 -10.66 0.15
CA ILE A 130 0.04 -11.82 -0.57
C ILE A 130 -0.85 -13.00 -0.22
N LEU A 131 -1.50 -13.57 -1.23
CA LEU A 131 -2.48 -14.61 -1.03
C LEU A 131 -1.89 -16.01 -1.16
N LYS A 132 -0.93 -16.16 -2.07
CA LYS A 132 -0.34 -17.46 -2.33
C LYS A 132 0.98 -17.28 -3.05
N THR A 133 1.93 -18.16 -2.77
CA THR A 133 3.14 -18.27 -3.56
C THR A 133 3.12 -19.63 -4.23
N SER A 134 3.45 -19.68 -5.53
CA SER A 134 3.51 -20.93 -6.25
C SER A 134 4.73 -21.75 -5.88
N LYS A 135 5.78 -21.07 -5.51
CA LYS A 135 6.99 -21.75 -5.11
C LYS A 135 6.99 -21.98 -3.61
N ARG A 136 6.96 -23.24 -3.26
CA ARG A 136 7.17 -23.60 -1.91
C ARG A 136 8.57 -23.23 -1.54
N SER A 137 8.71 -22.61 -0.45
CA SER A 137 9.98 -22.49 0.14
C SER A 137 10.44 -23.89 0.48
N THR A 138 11.29 -24.39 -0.33
CA THR A 138 11.92 -25.60 0.03
C THR A 138 12.92 -25.30 1.06
N THR A 139 12.63 -25.47 2.14
CA THR A 139 13.72 -25.46 3.03
C THR A 139 14.24 -26.41 3.60
#